data_f76a7c065da82c7fa2bfe9f9e96b7d6a
#
_entry.id   f76a7c065da82c7fa2bfe9f9e96b7d6a
#
_cell.length_a   1.000
_cell.length_b   1.000
_cell.length_c   1.000
_cell.angle_alpha   90.00
_cell.angle_beta   90.00
_cell.angle_gamma   90.00
#
_symmetry.space_group_name_H-M   'P 1'
#
loop_
_entity.id
_entity.type
_entity.pdbx_description
1 polymer ?
#
loop_
_entity_poly.entity_id
_entity_poly.type
_entity_poly.pdbx_seq_one_letter_code
_entity_poly.pdbx_strand_id
1 'polypeptide(L)'
;RINTQGQSVTAVRLQGPAVSVEKRCQGVKALWQCYEGFEELHSHNSDGLWSEIRDIGSLLNNQSNQIWRISVPPSEGADLVAKIRSDIQCKTFFDWGGGLIWLATDGKLEGVGTIIRSALRLAGGHATLLRGSSELRLTSDVFQPQEPALYRLTKSVKDNFDPGRVLNPGRMYEGI
;
A
#
# COMPACT_ATOMS: atom_id res chain seq x y z
N ARG A 1 -7.11 11.75 15.13
CA ARG A 1 -6.80 12.01 13.69
C ARG A 1 -5.55 12.84 13.60
N ILE A 2 -4.62 12.43 12.74
CA ILE A 2 -3.45 13.24 12.42
C ILE A 2 -3.95 14.43 11.61
N ASN A 3 -3.90 15.62 12.19
CA ASN A 3 -4.14 16.86 11.44
C ASN A 3 -2.78 17.35 10.89
N THR A 4 -2.48 16.97 9.67
CA THR A 4 -1.21 17.33 9.02
C THR A 4 -1.20 18.77 8.49
N GLN A 5 -2.32 19.49 8.52
CA GLN A 5 -2.47 20.82 7.90
C GLN A 5 -1.91 20.87 6.46
N GLY A 6 -1.95 19.74 5.74
CA GLY A 6 -1.39 19.61 4.39
C GLY A 6 0.10 19.28 4.33
N GLN A 7 0.78 19.16 5.46
CA GLN A 7 2.19 18.76 5.52
C GLN A 7 2.34 17.23 5.50
N SER A 8 3.49 16.76 5.02
CA SER A 8 3.86 15.36 5.11
C SER A 8 4.30 15.02 6.53
N VAL A 9 3.84 13.88 7.04
CA VAL A 9 4.21 13.37 8.36
C VAL A 9 4.82 11.99 8.22
N THR A 10 5.97 11.78 8.88
CA THR A 10 6.59 10.47 9.01
C THR A 10 6.45 9.99 10.46
N ALA A 11 5.87 8.82 10.66
CA ALA A 11 5.70 8.22 11.97
C ALA A 11 6.61 7.00 12.13
N VAL A 12 7.28 6.89 13.28
CA VAL A 12 8.10 5.72 13.65
C VAL A 12 7.63 5.20 14.99
N ARG A 13 7.44 3.88 15.10
CA ARG A 13 7.08 3.23 16.36
C ARG A 13 8.26 2.45 16.93
N LEU A 14 8.57 2.73 18.18
CA LEU A 14 9.56 1.98 18.95
C LEU A 14 8.86 1.24 20.09
N GLN A 15 9.11 -0.05 20.22
CA GLN A 15 8.52 -0.91 21.25
C GLN A 15 9.61 -1.69 22.00
N GLY A 16 9.36 -1.98 23.27
CA GLY A 16 10.25 -2.74 24.13
C GLY A 16 10.27 -2.22 25.56
N PRO A 17 11.26 -2.64 26.40
CA PRO A 17 11.43 -2.12 27.76
C PRO A 17 11.65 -0.60 27.75
N ALA A 18 11.10 0.11 28.74
CA ALA A 18 11.07 1.58 28.81
C ALA A 18 12.44 2.23 28.59
N VAL A 19 13.47 1.78 29.31
CA VAL A 19 14.84 2.32 29.19
C VAL A 19 15.40 2.17 27.77
N SER A 20 15.13 1.04 27.10
CA SER A 20 15.56 0.79 25.74
C SER A 20 14.82 1.68 24.73
N VAL A 21 13.52 1.86 24.92
CA VAL A 21 12.69 2.74 24.06
C VAL A 21 13.17 4.17 24.19
N GLU A 22 13.35 4.67 25.41
CA GLU A 22 13.84 6.03 25.65
C GLU A 22 15.17 6.32 24.94
N LYS A 23 16.16 5.44 25.11
CA LYS A 23 17.46 5.57 24.45
C LYS A 23 17.35 5.56 22.93
N ARG A 24 16.51 4.69 22.35
CA ARG A 24 16.29 4.62 20.91
C ARG A 24 15.55 5.84 20.38
N CYS A 25 14.56 6.37 21.13
CA CYS A 25 13.89 7.62 20.77
C CYS A 25 14.87 8.79 20.68
N GLN A 26 15.79 8.91 21.66
CA GLN A 26 16.85 9.91 21.62
C GLN A 26 17.75 9.74 20.39
N GLY A 27 18.12 8.52 20.03
CA GLY A 27 18.89 8.22 18.83
C GLY A 27 18.19 8.62 17.53
N VAL A 28 16.89 8.32 17.41
CA VAL A 28 16.08 8.70 16.24
C VAL A 28 15.97 10.23 16.13
N LYS A 29 15.71 10.92 17.24
CA LYS A 29 15.69 12.40 17.27
C LYS A 29 17.04 13.01 16.84
N ALA A 30 18.14 12.42 17.29
CA ALA A 30 19.47 12.90 16.91
C ALA A 30 19.78 12.72 15.42
N LEU A 31 19.32 11.62 14.80
CA LEU A 31 19.48 11.38 13.36
C LEU A 31 18.67 12.37 12.50
N TRP A 32 17.57 12.88 13.01
CA TRP A 32 16.64 13.72 12.24
C TRP A 32 16.60 15.18 12.72
N GLN A 33 17.67 15.68 13.33
CA GLN A 33 17.76 17.06 13.82
C GLN A 33 17.53 18.14 12.74
N CYS A 34 17.66 17.78 11.46
CA CYS A 34 17.40 18.70 10.34
C CYS A 34 15.92 18.90 10.03
N TYR A 35 15.01 18.13 10.63
CA TYR A 35 13.58 18.26 10.44
C TYR A 35 12.96 19.06 11.59
N GLU A 36 12.09 20.01 11.25
CA GLU A 36 11.35 20.79 12.24
C GLU A 36 10.17 19.97 12.81
N GLY A 37 10.01 20.02 14.11
CA GLY A 37 8.85 19.52 14.83
C GLY A 37 8.83 18.00 15.03
N PHE A 38 9.24 17.57 16.23
CA PHE A 38 9.01 16.20 16.72
C PHE A 38 7.88 16.21 17.73
N GLU A 39 6.94 15.30 17.53
CA GLU A 39 5.94 14.98 18.54
C GLU A 39 6.16 13.53 19.01
N GLU A 40 6.21 13.33 20.32
CA GLU A 40 6.33 12.01 20.92
C GLU A 40 4.99 11.59 21.50
N LEU A 41 4.43 10.52 20.96
CA LEU A 41 3.15 9.97 21.39
C LEU A 41 3.36 8.76 22.28
N HIS A 42 2.69 8.75 23.44
CA HIS A 42 2.78 7.68 24.41
C HIS A 42 1.43 6.95 24.57
N SER A 43 1.51 5.67 24.96
CA SER A 43 0.37 4.86 25.38
C SER A 43 -0.85 4.98 24.46
N HIS A 44 -1.97 5.44 24.98
CA HIS A 44 -3.25 5.52 24.28
C HIS A 44 -3.20 6.34 22.98
N ASN A 45 -2.49 7.47 22.96
CA ASN A 45 -2.35 8.31 21.76
C ASN A 45 -1.54 7.58 20.67
N SER A 46 -0.47 6.90 21.06
CA SER A 46 0.30 6.05 20.14
C SER A 46 -0.55 4.91 19.59
N ASP A 47 -1.30 4.21 20.42
CA ASP A 47 -2.15 3.10 19.98
C ASP A 47 -3.29 3.58 19.06
N GLY A 48 -3.86 4.75 19.35
CA GLY A 48 -4.86 5.38 18.50
C GLY A 48 -4.32 5.71 17.10
N LEU A 49 -3.13 6.32 17.03
CA LEU A 49 -2.45 6.61 15.78
C LEU A 49 -2.19 5.34 14.96
N TRP A 50 -1.61 4.30 15.60
CA TRP A 50 -1.27 3.06 14.89
C TRP A 50 -2.49 2.25 14.48
N SER A 51 -3.61 2.38 15.17
CA SER A 51 -4.89 1.84 14.72
C SER A 51 -5.40 2.56 13.47
N GLU A 52 -5.31 3.88 13.42
CA GLU A 52 -5.69 4.68 12.23
C GLU A 52 -4.80 4.35 11.01
N ILE A 53 -3.49 4.16 11.23
CA ILE A 53 -2.54 3.74 10.20
C ILE A 53 -2.88 2.33 9.68
N ARG A 54 -3.05 1.37 10.60
CA ARG A 54 -3.40 -0.02 10.26
C ARG A 54 -4.67 -0.09 9.41
N ASP A 55 -5.66 0.69 9.78
CA ASP A 55 -6.98 0.69 9.16
C ASP A 55 -7.05 1.60 7.92
N ILE A 56 -5.92 2.22 7.54
CA ILE A 56 -5.80 3.19 6.42
C ILE A 56 -6.90 4.27 6.42
N GLY A 57 -7.34 4.68 7.62
CA GLY A 57 -8.50 5.52 7.85
C GLY A 57 -8.51 6.82 7.05
N SER A 58 -7.34 7.43 6.84
CA SER A 58 -7.20 8.66 6.06
C SER A 58 -7.61 8.54 4.58
N LEU A 59 -7.53 7.33 4.00
CA LEU A 59 -7.88 7.04 2.61
C LEU A 59 -9.31 6.54 2.44
N LEU A 60 -9.94 6.04 3.51
CA LEU A 60 -11.27 5.42 3.46
C LEU A 60 -12.43 6.41 3.60
N ASN A 61 -12.16 7.68 3.84
CA ASN A 61 -13.18 8.72 4.10
C ASN A 61 -14.22 8.86 2.98
N ASN A 62 -13.86 8.59 1.74
CA ASN A 62 -14.77 8.56 0.61
C ASN A 62 -14.99 7.12 0.13
N GLN A 63 -16.21 6.61 0.30
CA GLN A 63 -16.57 5.24 -0.08
C GLN A 63 -16.55 5.00 -1.60
N SER A 64 -16.69 6.06 -2.40
CA SER A 64 -16.64 5.94 -3.86
C SER A 64 -15.22 5.79 -4.42
N ASN A 65 -14.18 6.04 -3.62
CA ASN A 65 -12.80 5.91 -4.08
C ASN A 65 -12.42 4.46 -4.36
N GLN A 66 -11.67 4.26 -5.42
CA GLN A 66 -10.90 3.03 -5.60
C GLN A 66 -9.62 3.07 -4.75
N ILE A 67 -9.29 1.94 -4.13
CA ILE A 67 -8.13 1.78 -3.26
C ILE A 67 -7.20 0.71 -3.82
N TRP A 68 -5.96 1.09 -4.00
CA TRP A 68 -4.89 0.21 -4.46
C TRP A 68 -3.86 -0.02 -3.37
N ARG A 69 -3.42 -1.26 -3.27
CA ARG A 69 -2.28 -1.67 -2.45
C ARG A 69 -1.13 -2.01 -3.39
N ILE A 70 -0.01 -1.31 -3.26
CA ILE A 70 1.14 -1.45 -4.13
C ILE A 70 2.35 -1.84 -3.27
N SER A 71 3.08 -2.86 -3.68
CA SER A 71 4.31 -3.30 -3.03
C SER A 71 5.48 -3.15 -4.01
N VAL A 72 6.55 -2.50 -3.56
CA VAL A 72 7.74 -2.20 -4.35
C VAL A 72 8.99 -2.30 -3.47
N PRO A 73 10.20 -2.34 -4.03
CA PRO A 73 11.40 -2.08 -3.24
C PRO A 73 11.31 -0.70 -2.56
N PRO A 74 11.67 -0.57 -1.27
CA PRO A 74 11.50 0.68 -0.53
C PRO A 74 12.15 1.91 -1.17
N SER A 75 13.28 1.73 -1.86
CA SER A 75 13.98 2.79 -2.60
C SER A 75 13.17 3.38 -3.76
N GLU A 76 12.28 2.58 -4.34
CA GLU A 76 11.54 2.94 -5.56
C GLU A 76 10.19 3.61 -5.26
N GLY A 77 9.74 3.55 -4.01
CA GLY A 77 8.37 3.95 -3.64
C GLY A 77 8.08 5.42 -3.93
N ALA A 78 8.99 6.31 -3.61
CA ALA A 78 8.81 7.76 -3.80
C ALA A 78 8.73 8.12 -5.30
N ASP A 79 9.64 7.60 -6.11
CA ASP A 79 9.71 7.86 -7.55
C ASP A 79 8.50 7.25 -8.28
N LEU A 80 8.07 6.05 -7.86
CA LEU A 80 6.85 5.43 -8.36
C LEU A 80 5.63 6.33 -8.12
N VAL A 81 5.46 6.84 -6.91
CA VAL A 81 4.33 7.72 -6.57
C VAL A 81 4.42 9.03 -7.34
N ALA A 82 5.61 9.63 -7.48
CA ALA A 82 5.79 10.85 -8.27
C ALA A 82 5.34 10.63 -9.72
N LYS A 83 5.74 9.50 -10.32
CA LYS A 83 5.34 9.12 -11.67
C LYS A 83 3.82 8.90 -11.81
N ILE A 84 3.19 8.21 -10.85
CA ILE A 84 1.73 8.02 -10.88
C ILE A 84 1.00 9.35 -10.74
N ARG A 85 1.49 10.26 -9.89
CA ARG A 85 0.90 11.59 -9.67
C ARG A 85 1.02 12.53 -10.87
N SER A 86 1.94 12.29 -11.79
CA SER A 86 1.99 13.07 -13.06
C SER A 86 0.80 12.76 -13.97
N ASP A 87 0.22 11.57 -13.85
CA ASP A 87 -0.84 11.10 -14.72
C ASP A 87 -2.23 11.19 -14.08
N ILE A 88 -2.32 11.01 -12.74
CA ILE A 88 -3.59 11.01 -12.02
C ILE A 88 -3.51 11.73 -10.67
N GLN A 89 -4.62 12.35 -10.28
CA GLN A 89 -4.78 12.85 -8.92
C GLN A 89 -5.05 11.69 -7.96
N CYS A 90 -4.20 11.54 -6.95
CA CYS A 90 -4.35 10.51 -5.94
C CYS A 90 -3.84 10.96 -4.58
N LYS A 91 -4.41 10.38 -3.53
CA LYS A 91 -3.88 10.42 -2.16
C LYS A 91 -3.07 9.17 -1.92
N THR A 92 -1.90 9.31 -1.34
CA THR A 92 -1.02 8.18 -1.04
C THR A 92 -0.58 8.20 0.41
N PHE A 93 -0.30 7.01 0.91
CA PHE A 93 0.23 6.77 2.22
C PHE A 93 1.28 5.66 2.10
N PHE A 94 2.45 5.90 2.68
CA PHE A 94 3.57 4.94 2.66
C PHE A 94 3.64 4.17 3.96
N ASP A 95 3.96 2.89 3.87
CA ASP A 95 4.25 2.02 4.99
C ASP A 95 5.48 1.15 4.68
N TRP A 96 5.98 0.41 5.65
CA TRP A 96 7.15 -0.47 5.52
C TRP A 96 8.39 0.24 4.96
N GLY A 97 8.64 1.46 5.45
CA GLY A 97 9.79 2.25 5.00
C GLY A 97 9.74 2.64 3.52
N GLY A 98 8.55 2.74 2.93
CA GLY A 98 8.35 3.08 1.52
C GLY A 98 8.04 1.88 0.60
N GLY A 99 8.17 0.65 1.12
CA GLY A 99 7.95 -0.56 0.32
C GLY A 99 6.48 -0.97 0.15
N LEU A 100 5.59 -0.42 0.96
CA LEU A 100 4.15 -0.57 0.82
C LEU A 100 3.51 0.80 0.60
N ILE A 101 2.73 0.92 -0.46
CA ILE A 101 2.02 2.15 -0.81
C ILE A 101 0.53 1.85 -0.88
N TRP A 102 -0.23 2.64 -0.14
CA TRP A 102 -1.66 2.71 -0.25
C TRP A 102 -2.03 3.92 -1.10
N LEU A 103 -2.85 3.72 -2.12
CA LEU A 103 -3.25 4.76 -3.05
C LEU A 103 -4.77 4.81 -3.15
N ALA A 104 -5.33 6.01 -2.98
CA ALA A 104 -6.75 6.28 -3.18
C ALA A 104 -6.94 7.31 -4.30
N THR A 105 -7.83 7.02 -5.22
CA THR A 105 -8.23 7.95 -6.29
C THR A 105 -9.73 7.82 -6.58
N ASP A 106 -10.28 8.70 -7.40
CA ASP A 106 -11.70 8.67 -7.75
C ASP A 106 -12.09 7.31 -8.35
N GLY A 107 -13.16 6.72 -7.82
CA GLY A 107 -13.66 5.43 -8.27
C GLY A 107 -14.22 5.40 -9.69
N LYS A 108 -14.51 6.58 -10.26
CA LYS A 108 -14.96 6.73 -11.65
C LYS A 108 -13.81 6.85 -12.64
N LEU A 109 -12.58 7.04 -12.16
CA LEU A 109 -11.42 7.18 -13.05
C LEU A 109 -11.05 5.83 -13.63
N GLU A 110 -11.09 5.74 -14.95
CA GLU A 110 -10.72 4.54 -15.70
C GLU A 110 -9.23 4.46 -15.95
N GLY A 111 -8.70 3.27 -16.27
CA GLY A 111 -7.31 3.08 -16.66
C GLY A 111 -6.29 3.18 -15.53
N VAL A 112 -6.70 3.43 -14.29
CA VAL A 112 -5.78 3.58 -13.13
C VAL A 112 -4.89 2.36 -12.95
N GLY A 113 -5.44 1.15 -13.09
CA GLY A 113 -4.65 -0.08 -13.01
C GLY A 113 -3.54 -0.16 -14.05
N THR A 114 -3.80 0.31 -15.26
CA THR A 114 -2.81 0.37 -16.35
C THR A 114 -1.70 1.38 -16.04
N ILE A 115 -2.06 2.57 -15.54
CA ILE A 115 -1.10 3.60 -15.15
C ILE A 115 -0.18 3.08 -14.04
N ILE A 116 -0.75 2.51 -12.96
CA ILE A 116 0.03 1.94 -11.85
C ILE A 116 0.97 0.85 -12.35
N ARG A 117 0.49 -0.11 -13.14
CA ARG A 117 1.30 -1.22 -13.64
C ARG A 117 2.37 -0.80 -14.63
N SER A 118 2.09 0.21 -15.44
CA SER A 118 3.11 0.80 -16.34
C SER A 118 4.24 1.45 -15.55
N ALA A 119 3.91 2.15 -14.46
CA ALA A 119 4.90 2.71 -13.55
C ALA A 119 5.73 1.61 -12.84
N LEU A 120 5.10 0.51 -12.44
CA LEU A 120 5.74 -0.64 -11.78
C LEU A 120 6.73 -1.41 -12.67
N ARG A 121 6.59 -1.37 -13.99
CA ARG A 121 7.48 -2.14 -14.90
C ARG A 121 8.96 -1.85 -14.73
N LEU A 122 9.31 -0.63 -14.31
CA LEU A 122 10.71 -0.25 -14.06
C LEU A 122 11.11 -0.44 -12.60
N ALA A 123 10.20 -0.17 -11.67
CA ALA A 123 10.45 -0.25 -10.23
C ALA A 123 10.42 -1.69 -9.70
N GLY A 124 9.79 -2.61 -10.42
CA GLY A 124 9.44 -3.93 -9.90
C GLY A 124 8.28 -3.89 -8.91
N GLY A 125 7.81 -5.06 -8.49
CA GLY A 125 6.73 -5.14 -7.50
C GLY A 125 5.36 -5.51 -8.09
N HIS A 126 4.29 -5.26 -7.32
CA HIS A 126 2.94 -5.64 -7.73
C HIS A 126 1.88 -4.70 -7.13
N ALA A 127 0.73 -4.63 -7.80
CA ALA A 127 -0.42 -3.86 -7.36
C ALA A 127 -1.68 -4.71 -7.29
N THR A 128 -2.50 -4.46 -6.27
CA THR A 128 -3.80 -5.11 -6.06
C THR A 128 -4.88 -4.07 -5.84
N LEU A 129 -6.00 -4.19 -6.56
CA LEU A 129 -7.20 -3.38 -6.33
C LEU A 129 -7.98 -3.95 -5.14
N LEU A 130 -7.92 -3.28 -3.99
CA LEU A 130 -8.62 -3.73 -2.79
C LEU A 130 -10.07 -3.27 -2.74
N ARG A 131 -10.35 -2.05 -3.20
CA ARG A 131 -11.70 -1.50 -3.27
C ARG A 131 -11.94 -0.83 -4.62
N GLY A 132 -13.03 -1.16 -5.27
CA GLY A 132 -13.52 -0.57 -6.50
C GLY A 132 -14.97 -0.98 -6.73
N SER A 133 -15.66 -0.27 -7.63
CA SER A 133 -17.01 -0.64 -8.05
C SER A 133 -17.04 -2.02 -8.70
N SER A 134 -18.22 -2.62 -8.82
CA SER A 134 -18.40 -3.89 -9.51
C SER A 134 -17.98 -3.79 -10.97
N GLU A 135 -18.31 -2.67 -11.64
CA GLU A 135 -17.93 -2.42 -13.03
C GLU A 135 -16.40 -2.35 -13.18
N LEU A 136 -15.72 -1.62 -12.30
CA LEU A 136 -14.26 -1.53 -12.32
C LEU A 136 -13.60 -2.90 -12.13
N ARG A 137 -14.16 -3.75 -11.27
CA ARG A 137 -13.64 -5.12 -11.03
C ARG A 137 -13.86 -6.07 -12.19
N LEU A 138 -14.85 -5.81 -13.03
CA LEU A 138 -15.10 -6.59 -14.25
C LEU A 138 -14.20 -6.17 -15.42
N THR A 139 -13.77 -4.91 -15.43
CA THR A 139 -13.00 -4.32 -16.54
C THR A 139 -11.51 -4.18 -16.25
N SER A 140 -11.09 -4.37 -14.99
CA SER A 140 -9.70 -4.21 -14.57
C SER A 140 -9.21 -5.46 -13.84
N ASP A 141 -7.98 -5.85 -14.09
CA ASP A 141 -7.32 -6.89 -13.30
C ASP A 141 -7.25 -6.46 -11.83
N VAL A 142 -7.84 -7.25 -10.94
CA VAL A 142 -7.79 -7.01 -9.50
C VAL A 142 -6.39 -7.27 -8.95
N PHE A 143 -5.77 -8.35 -9.39
CA PHE A 143 -4.41 -8.75 -9.02
C PHE A 143 -3.41 -8.39 -10.11
N GLN A 144 -2.13 -8.33 -9.75
CA GLN A 144 -1.06 -8.13 -10.72
C GLN A 144 -1.06 -9.29 -11.72
N PRO A 145 -1.17 -9.03 -13.03
CA PRO A 145 -0.99 -10.07 -14.05
C PRO A 145 0.35 -10.77 -13.89
N GLN A 146 0.32 -12.09 -13.96
CA GLN A 146 1.52 -12.90 -13.81
C GLN A 146 2.26 -13.05 -15.14
N GLU A 147 3.58 -13.02 -15.07
CA GLU A 147 4.42 -13.42 -16.19
C GLU A 147 4.16 -14.90 -16.55
N PRO A 148 4.27 -15.30 -17.84
CA PRO A 148 3.90 -16.65 -18.29
C PRO A 148 4.55 -17.79 -17.52
N ALA A 149 5.79 -17.60 -17.06
CA ALA A 149 6.48 -18.63 -16.29
C ALA A 149 5.88 -18.79 -14.89
N LEU A 150 5.58 -17.68 -14.22
CA LEU A 150 4.93 -17.68 -12.90
C LEU A 150 3.50 -18.22 -12.99
N TYR A 151 2.76 -17.83 -14.03
CA TYR A 151 1.40 -18.35 -14.25
C TYR A 151 1.39 -19.88 -14.41
N ARG A 152 2.33 -20.45 -15.21
CA ARG A 152 2.46 -21.91 -15.33
C ARG A 152 2.75 -22.59 -13.99
N LEU A 153 3.62 -22.00 -13.17
CA LEU A 153 3.90 -22.53 -11.83
C LEU A 153 2.66 -22.45 -10.92
N THR A 154 1.97 -21.33 -10.89
CA THR A 154 0.73 -21.15 -10.12
C THR A 154 -0.33 -22.17 -10.56
N LYS A 155 -0.49 -22.36 -11.87
CA LYS A 155 -1.40 -23.35 -12.42
C LYS A 155 -1.01 -24.78 -12.00
N SER A 156 0.26 -25.12 -12.07
CA SER A 156 0.77 -26.43 -11.65
C SER A 156 0.50 -26.71 -10.17
N VAL A 157 0.70 -25.70 -9.30
CA VAL A 157 0.35 -25.79 -7.88
C VAL A 157 -1.15 -26.04 -7.72
N LYS A 158 -1.98 -25.29 -8.42
CA LYS A 158 -3.44 -25.46 -8.38
C LYS A 158 -3.86 -26.85 -8.85
N ASP A 159 -3.31 -27.32 -9.96
CA ASP A 159 -3.62 -28.65 -10.53
C ASP A 159 -3.27 -29.80 -9.57
N ASN A 160 -2.19 -29.65 -8.78
CA ASN A 160 -1.77 -30.67 -7.82
C ASN A 160 -2.59 -30.65 -6.51
N PHE A 161 -2.95 -29.47 -6.00
CA PHE A 161 -3.66 -29.34 -4.72
C PHE A 161 -5.19 -29.35 -4.87
N ASP A 162 -5.71 -28.91 -6.01
CA ASP A 162 -7.15 -28.83 -6.28
C ASP A 162 -7.46 -29.24 -7.75
N PRO A 163 -7.21 -30.50 -8.12
CA PRO A 163 -7.46 -30.96 -9.48
C PRO A 163 -8.93 -30.84 -9.91
N GLY A 164 -9.85 -30.90 -8.95
CA GLY A 164 -11.28 -30.72 -9.18
C GLY A 164 -11.76 -29.30 -9.34
N ARG A 165 -10.89 -28.29 -9.17
CA ARG A 165 -11.22 -26.85 -9.23
C ARG A 165 -12.37 -26.43 -8.31
N VAL A 166 -12.43 -27.01 -7.11
CA VAL A 166 -13.49 -26.76 -6.12
C VAL A 166 -13.19 -25.51 -5.27
N LEU A 167 -11.90 -25.20 -5.03
CA LEU A 167 -11.47 -24.14 -4.14
C LEU A 167 -11.35 -22.82 -4.90
N ASN A 168 -12.31 -21.91 -4.71
CA ASN A 168 -12.30 -20.54 -5.25
C ASN A 168 -11.93 -20.44 -6.75
N PRO A 169 -12.60 -21.17 -7.65
CA PRO A 169 -12.24 -21.19 -9.06
C PRO A 169 -12.34 -19.79 -9.68
N GLY A 170 -11.33 -19.36 -10.42
CA GLY A 170 -11.28 -18.07 -11.10
C GLY A 170 -11.20 -16.84 -10.17
N ARG A 171 -10.98 -17.03 -8.87
CA ARG A 171 -11.03 -15.93 -7.89
C ARG A 171 -9.87 -14.96 -8.04
N MET A 172 -8.69 -15.43 -8.36
CA MET A 172 -7.48 -14.61 -8.54
C MET A 172 -7.13 -14.42 -10.02
N TYR A 173 -7.10 -15.51 -10.76
CA TYR A 173 -6.76 -15.53 -12.18
C TYR A 173 -7.69 -16.46 -12.92
N GLU A 174 -7.95 -16.15 -14.18
CA GLU A 174 -8.74 -17.02 -15.05
C GLU A 174 -8.10 -18.42 -15.15
N GLY A 175 -8.89 -19.46 -15.00
CA GLY A 175 -8.45 -20.87 -15.10
C GLY A 175 -7.67 -21.39 -13.89
N ILE A 176 -7.63 -20.64 -12.77
CA ILE A 176 -6.97 -21.08 -11.52
C ILE A 176 -7.94 -21.11 -10.36
#